data_f8d30789d8a8c14f9ea178c798aaa127
#
_entry.id   f8d30789d8a8c14f9ea178c798aaa127
#
_cell.length_a   1.000
_cell.length_b   1.000
_cell.length_c   1.000
_cell.angle_alpha   90.00
_cell.angle_beta   90.00
_cell.angle_gamma   90.00
#
_symmetry.space_group_name_H-M   'P 1'
#
loop_
_entity.id
_entity.type
_entity.pdbx_description
1 polymer ?
#
loop_
_entity_poly.entity_id
_entity_poly.type
_entity_poly.pdbx_seq_one_letter_code
_entity_poly.pdbx_strand_id
1 'polypeptide(L)'
;SHVFLAIFRSWWYHKLYLCCIFQPFVNSGCTNSITVKKQTASAAESEKNTMKKPYYITTAIAYTSGKPHIGNTYEIVLADSIARFKRMQGYDVRFQTGTDEHGQKIELKAAEAGKTPKQFVDEVAGEIKKTFDLMNTSYDKFIRTTDDYHEKQVQKIFKKLYDKGDIYKSEYEGMYCTPCESFFTASQLVDGKCPDCGRPCTPAKEEAYFFRMSKYADKLISYINEHPD
;
A
#
# COMPACT_ATOMS: atom_id res chain seq x y z
N SER A 1 6.31 5.38 -26.12
CA SER A 1 6.83 6.27 -25.06
C SER A 1 5.75 6.99 -24.25
N HIS A 2 4.45 6.71 -24.45
CA HIS A 2 3.35 7.45 -23.79
C HIS A 2 2.69 6.74 -22.59
N VAL A 3 3.20 5.57 -22.20
CA VAL A 3 2.71 4.79 -21.04
C VAL A 3 3.18 5.35 -19.69
N PHE A 4 4.04 6.37 -19.72
CA PHE A 4 4.85 6.78 -18.56
C PHE A 4 4.16 7.68 -17.53
N LEU A 5 3.05 8.29 -17.88
CA LEU A 5 2.48 9.36 -17.07
C LEU A 5 1.39 8.95 -16.09
N ALA A 6 0.62 7.95 -16.45
CA ALA A 6 -0.40 7.39 -15.56
C ALA A 6 0.20 6.80 -14.27
N ILE A 7 1.51 6.54 -14.28
CA ILE A 7 2.18 5.77 -13.24
C ILE A 7 2.53 6.62 -12.01
N PHE A 8 2.81 7.91 -12.12
CA PHE A 8 3.22 8.69 -10.94
C PHE A 8 2.05 9.23 -10.12
N ARG A 9 0.88 9.45 -10.71
CA ARG A 9 -0.36 9.65 -9.96
C ARG A 9 -0.95 8.32 -9.49
N SER A 10 -0.89 7.28 -10.31
CA SER A 10 -1.10 5.89 -9.90
C SER A 10 -0.05 5.43 -8.88
N TRP A 11 1.14 6.05 -8.84
CA TRP A 11 2.17 5.74 -7.85
C TRP A 11 1.80 6.19 -6.43
N TRP A 12 0.96 7.20 -6.28
CA TRP A 12 0.29 7.47 -5.00
C TRP A 12 -0.67 6.33 -4.63
N TYR A 13 -1.33 5.71 -5.61
CA TYR A 13 -2.17 4.53 -5.41
C TYR A 13 -1.37 3.24 -5.22
N HIS A 14 -0.18 3.13 -5.84
CA HIS A 14 0.69 1.95 -5.77
C HIS A 14 1.88 2.12 -4.80
N LYS A 15 1.89 3.18 -3.97
CA LYS A 15 2.92 3.41 -2.93
C LYS A 15 3.16 2.23 -2.00
N LEU A 16 2.28 1.26 -1.98
CA LEU A 16 2.35 0.09 -1.11
C LEU A 16 3.25 -1.03 -1.61
N TYR A 17 3.33 -1.24 -2.90
CA TYR A 17 4.16 -2.35 -3.39
C TYR A 17 5.65 -2.16 -3.09
N LEU A 18 6.15 -0.92 -3.07
CA LEU A 18 7.55 -0.66 -2.74
C LEU A 18 7.84 -0.60 -1.23
N CYS A 19 6.88 -0.17 -0.40
CA CYS A 19 7.09 -0.12 1.04
C CYS A 19 7.09 -1.52 1.70
N CYS A 20 6.43 -2.48 1.04
CA CYS A 20 6.32 -3.84 1.54
C CYS A 20 7.60 -4.67 1.34
N ILE A 21 8.47 -4.32 0.38
CA ILE A 21 9.65 -5.10 0.03
C ILE A 21 10.86 -4.79 0.91
N PHE A 22 10.89 -3.65 1.64
CA PHE A 22 12.11 -3.16 2.30
C PHE A 22 11.98 -2.84 3.81
N GLN A 23 11.22 -3.61 4.58
CA GLN A 23 11.37 -3.50 6.04
C GLN A 23 12.41 -4.50 6.57
N PRO A 24 13.56 -4.04 7.10
CA PRO A 24 14.44 -4.91 7.86
C PRO A 24 13.77 -5.34 9.17
N PHE A 25 13.91 -6.61 9.52
CA PHE A 25 13.52 -7.17 10.80
C PHE A 25 14.16 -6.36 11.94
N VAL A 26 13.38 -5.61 12.70
CA VAL A 26 13.80 -5.06 13.98
C VAL A 26 13.16 -5.92 15.06
N ASN A 27 13.98 -6.75 15.69
CA ASN A 27 13.61 -7.46 16.92
C ASN A 27 13.35 -6.45 18.03
N SER A 28 12.12 -6.34 18.47
CA SER A 28 11.78 -5.70 19.76
C SER A 28 11.29 -6.77 20.72
N GLY A 29 12.17 -7.13 21.64
CA GLY A 29 11.84 -7.99 22.78
C GLY A 29 10.79 -7.33 23.67
N CYS A 30 9.75 -8.06 24.01
CA CYS A 30 8.81 -7.71 25.07
C CYS A 30 8.88 -8.79 26.14
N THR A 31 9.45 -8.43 27.28
CA THR A 31 9.50 -9.26 28.47
C THR A 31 8.20 -9.09 29.25
N ASN A 32 7.41 -10.13 29.39
CA ASN A 32 6.42 -10.24 30.45
C ASN A 32 6.61 -11.58 31.19
N SER A 33 7.00 -11.46 32.47
CA SER A 33 7.17 -12.54 33.41
C SER A 33 5.81 -13.12 33.84
N ILE A 34 5.56 -14.38 33.53
CA ILE A 34 4.54 -15.18 34.21
C ILE A 34 5.24 -16.34 34.88
N THR A 35 5.18 -16.35 36.20
CA THR A 35 5.72 -17.40 37.08
C THR A 35 4.86 -18.64 36.99
N VAL A 36 5.34 -19.72 36.42
CA VAL A 36 4.72 -21.06 36.49
C VAL A 36 5.66 -22.03 37.17
N LYS A 37 5.08 -22.76 38.13
CA LYS A 37 5.76 -23.72 38.99
C LYS A 37 6.42 -24.86 38.23
N LYS A 38 7.62 -25.22 38.68
CA LYS A 38 8.40 -26.40 38.25
C LYS A 38 7.62 -27.70 38.41
N GLN A 39 7.52 -28.45 37.33
CA GLN A 39 7.43 -29.91 37.38
C GLN A 39 8.63 -30.47 36.61
N THR A 40 9.43 -31.27 37.32
CA THR A 40 10.60 -31.99 36.83
C THR A 40 10.14 -33.22 36.02
N ALA A 41 10.48 -33.28 34.77
CA ALA A 41 10.58 -34.53 34.01
C ALA A 41 11.71 -34.40 33.00
N SER A 42 12.67 -35.30 33.12
CA SER A 42 13.83 -35.45 32.26
C SER A 42 13.41 -35.94 30.88
N ALA A 43 13.63 -35.15 29.87
CA ALA A 43 13.91 -35.59 28.52
C ALA A 43 14.56 -34.41 27.78
N ALA A 44 15.88 -34.44 27.70
CA ALA A 44 16.65 -33.54 26.85
C ALA A 44 16.44 -33.96 25.40
N GLU A 45 15.36 -33.57 24.79
CA GLU A 45 15.24 -33.47 23.35
C GLU A 45 15.72 -32.09 22.94
N SER A 46 16.82 -32.07 22.21
CA SER A 46 17.36 -30.87 21.58
C SER A 46 16.32 -30.30 20.66
N GLU A 47 15.54 -29.30 21.12
CA GLU A 47 14.80 -28.42 20.21
C GLU A 47 15.81 -27.73 19.30
N LYS A 48 16.01 -28.32 18.12
CA LYS A 48 16.56 -27.58 16.99
C LYS A 48 15.65 -26.37 16.82
N ASN A 49 16.16 -25.20 17.18
CA ASN A 49 15.54 -23.90 16.89
C ASN A 49 15.50 -23.73 15.37
N THR A 50 14.60 -24.46 14.71
CA THR A 50 14.34 -24.31 13.29
C THR A 50 13.55 -23.01 13.12
N MET A 51 14.25 -21.96 12.69
CA MET A 51 13.58 -20.72 12.32
C MET A 51 12.43 -21.03 11.35
N LYS A 52 11.23 -20.62 11.70
CA LYS A 52 10.05 -20.79 10.83
C LYS A 52 10.30 -20.10 9.51
N LYS A 53 9.90 -20.72 8.40
CA LYS A 53 9.99 -20.12 7.07
C LYS A 53 9.12 -18.86 7.05
N PRO A 54 9.63 -17.67 6.68
CA PRO A 54 8.84 -16.45 6.63
C PRO A 54 7.82 -16.52 5.49
N TYR A 55 6.66 -15.94 5.73
CA TYR A 55 5.62 -15.75 4.72
C TYR A 55 5.00 -14.36 4.86
N TYR A 56 5.10 -13.56 3.82
CA TYR A 56 4.58 -12.21 3.80
C TYR A 56 3.39 -12.10 2.85
N ILE A 57 2.29 -11.53 3.33
CA ILE A 57 1.07 -11.32 2.55
C ILE A 57 0.49 -9.93 2.82
N THR A 58 0.03 -9.28 1.77
CA THR A 58 -0.63 -7.97 1.83
C THR A 58 -1.93 -7.99 1.04
N THR A 59 -2.83 -7.07 1.37
CA THR A 59 -3.95 -6.67 0.51
C THR A 59 -3.64 -5.36 -0.20
N ALA A 60 -4.45 -4.97 -1.17
CA ALA A 60 -4.59 -3.56 -1.50
C ALA A 60 -5.02 -2.81 -0.23
N ILE A 61 -4.61 -1.54 -0.10
CA ILE A 61 -5.09 -0.70 0.98
C ILE A 61 -6.32 0.08 0.53
N ALA A 62 -7.33 0.12 1.38
CA ALA A 62 -8.59 0.73 1.05
C ALA A 62 -8.46 2.26 0.91
N TYR A 63 -8.95 2.81 -0.20
CA TYR A 63 -8.96 4.25 -0.42
C TYR A 63 -10.03 4.94 0.43
N THR A 64 -9.63 5.93 1.23
CA THR A 64 -10.50 6.60 2.20
C THR A 64 -11.43 7.65 1.60
N SER A 65 -11.84 7.48 0.35
CA SER A 65 -12.82 8.37 -0.29
C SER A 65 -14.28 8.08 0.07
N GLY A 66 -14.54 7.07 0.86
CA GLY A 66 -15.89 6.66 1.30
C GLY A 66 -15.87 5.45 2.21
N LYS A 67 -17.07 5.05 2.64
CA LYS A 67 -17.26 3.87 3.50
C LYS A 67 -16.81 2.59 2.80
N PRO A 68 -16.31 1.58 3.57
CA PRO A 68 -15.94 0.29 2.98
C PRO A 68 -17.17 -0.41 2.37
N HIS A 69 -16.94 -1.17 1.32
CA HIS A 69 -17.96 -1.96 0.62
C HIS A 69 -17.55 -3.43 0.54
N ILE A 70 -18.44 -4.26 0.03
CA ILE A 70 -18.26 -5.72 -0.03
C ILE A 70 -16.96 -6.14 -0.76
N GLY A 71 -16.49 -5.37 -1.74
CA GLY A 71 -15.22 -5.65 -2.42
C GLY A 71 -14.01 -5.56 -1.49
N ASN A 72 -13.98 -4.57 -0.59
CA ASN A 72 -12.90 -4.44 0.40
C ASN A 72 -12.95 -5.58 1.42
N THR A 73 -14.15 -6.00 1.85
CA THR A 73 -14.29 -7.12 2.80
C THR A 73 -13.96 -8.46 2.16
N TYR A 74 -14.27 -8.66 0.90
CA TYR A 74 -13.92 -9.89 0.17
C TYR A 74 -12.41 -10.09 0.11
N GLU A 75 -11.68 -9.05 -0.30
CA GLU A 75 -10.22 -9.12 -0.44
C GLU A 75 -9.53 -9.40 0.90
N ILE A 76 -9.93 -8.71 1.97
CA ILE A 76 -9.30 -8.89 3.27
C ILE A 76 -9.57 -10.30 3.84
N VAL A 77 -10.77 -10.84 3.67
CA VAL A 77 -11.10 -12.21 4.13
C VAL A 77 -10.35 -13.26 3.32
N LEU A 78 -10.18 -13.06 2.02
CA LEU A 78 -9.40 -13.96 1.18
C LEU A 78 -7.95 -14.03 1.64
N ALA A 79 -7.31 -12.86 1.83
CA ALA A 79 -5.94 -12.78 2.32
C ALA A 79 -5.78 -13.36 3.74
N ASP A 80 -6.74 -13.10 4.63
CA ASP A 80 -6.77 -13.66 5.99
C ASP A 80 -6.86 -15.18 5.99
N SER A 81 -7.66 -15.76 5.10
CA SER A 81 -7.77 -17.21 4.95
C SER A 81 -6.41 -17.83 4.58
N ILE A 82 -5.69 -17.21 3.65
CA ILE A 82 -4.33 -17.64 3.26
C ILE A 82 -3.35 -17.48 4.43
N ALA A 83 -3.38 -16.34 5.12
CA ALA A 83 -2.51 -16.06 6.26
C ALA A 83 -2.72 -17.10 7.37
N ARG A 84 -3.97 -17.41 7.73
CA ARG A 84 -4.31 -18.44 8.72
C ARG A 84 -3.84 -19.82 8.29
N PHE A 85 -4.07 -20.20 7.03
CA PHE A 85 -3.61 -21.47 6.49
C PHE A 85 -2.07 -21.59 6.57
N LYS A 86 -1.34 -20.55 6.21
CA LYS A 86 0.12 -20.54 6.32
C LYS A 86 0.61 -20.63 7.77
N ARG A 87 -0.05 -19.96 8.71
CA ARG A 87 0.23 -20.13 10.15
C ARG A 87 0.01 -21.56 10.62
N MET A 88 -1.07 -22.22 10.17
CA MET A 88 -1.33 -23.64 10.46
C MET A 88 -0.25 -24.56 9.88
N GLN A 89 0.35 -24.20 8.75
CA GLN A 89 1.49 -24.92 8.16
C GLN A 89 2.83 -24.65 8.88
N GLY A 90 2.85 -23.82 9.94
CA GLY A 90 4.04 -23.53 10.73
C GLY A 90 4.90 -22.39 10.19
N TYR A 91 4.45 -21.62 9.20
CA TYR A 91 5.16 -20.43 8.73
C TYR A 91 5.15 -19.30 9.78
N ASP A 92 6.19 -18.45 9.74
CA ASP A 92 6.18 -17.15 10.39
C ASP A 92 5.50 -16.12 9.44
N VAL A 93 4.20 -15.90 9.68
CA VAL A 93 3.38 -15.10 8.77
C VAL A 93 3.34 -13.66 9.23
N ARG A 94 3.64 -12.75 8.29
CA ARG A 94 3.39 -11.32 8.41
C ARG A 94 2.27 -10.93 7.45
N PHE A 95 1.11 -10.57 7.98
CA PHE A 95 -0.04 -10.09 7.21
C PHE A 95 -0.27 -8.61 7.43
N GLN A 96 -0.20 -7.82 6.35
CA GLN A 96 -0.38 -6.37 6.40
C GLN A 96 -1.51 -5.91 5.48
N THR A 97 -2.32 -4.99 6.00
CA THR A 97 -3.37 -4.25 5.29
C THR A 97 -3.33 -2.78 5.72
N GLY A 98 -4.27 -1.96 5.30
CA GLY A 98 -4.32 -0.55 5.71
C GLY A 98 -5.25 0.32 4.87
N THR A 99 -4.98 1.62 4.91
CA THR A 99 -5.74 2.65 4.20
C THR A 99 -4.85 3.57 3.38
N ASP A 100 -5.32 3.95 2.18
CA ASP A 100 -4.76 4.99 1.33
C ASP A 100 -5.51 6.30 1.56
N GLU A 101 -4.78 7.34 2.01
CA GLU A 101 -5.36 8.51 2.65
C GLU A 101 -4.98 9.84 2.00
N HIS A 102 -4.46 9.81 0.77
CA HIS A 102 -4.06 11.01 0.05
C HIS A 102 -4.76 11.12 -1.30
N GLY A 103 -4.98 12.35 -1.78
CA GLY A 103 -5.49 12.64 -3.11
C GLY A 103 -6.52 13.77 -3.13
N GLN A 104 -6.63 14.43 -4.27
CA GLN A 104 -7.54 15.56 -4.47
C GLN A 104 -9.01 15.19 -4.17
N LYS A 105 -9.41 13.97 -4.48
CA LYS A 105 -10.78 13.48 -4.22
C LYS A 105 -11.09 13.44 -2.73
N ILE A 106 -10.10 13.12 -1.89
CA ILE A 106 -10.26 13.14 -0.42
C ILE A 106 -10.39 14.59 0.06
N GLU A 107 -9.58 15.51 -0.45
CA GLU A 107 -9.65 16.93 -0.11
C GLU A 107 -11.01 17.51 -0.42
N LEU A 108 -11.56 17.24 -1.63
CA LEU A 108 -12.89 17.67 -2.03
C LEU A 108 -13.99 17.12 -1.10
N LYS A 109 -13.92 15.82 -0.77
CA LYS A 109 -14.92 15.21 0.12
C LYS A 109 -14.81 15.70 1.56
N ALA A 110 -13.61 15.98 2.03
CA ALA A 110 -13.42 16.60 3.34
C ALA A 110 -14.03 18.00 3.38
N ALA A 111 -13.80 18.81 2.35
CA ALA A 111 -14.40 20.14 2.22
C ALA A 111 -15.94 20.08 2.14
N GLU A 112 -16.53 19.17 1.35
CA GLU A 112 -17.96 18.91 1.29
C GLU A 112 -18.55 18.54 2.66
N ALA A 113 -17.78 17.79 3.48
CA ALA A 113 -18.15 17.40 4.84
C ALA A 113 -17.87 18.49 5.90
N GLY A 114 -17.32 19.64 5.53
CA GLY A 114 -16.93 20.70 6.46
C GLY A 114 -15.79 20.31 7.41
N LYS A 115 -14.88 19.41 6.97
CA LYS A 115 -13.78 18.85 7.77
C LYS A 115 -12.43 19.14 7.12
N THR A 116 -11.37 19.09 7.93
CA THR A 116 -10.01 19.02 7.38
C THR A 116 -9.78 17.64 6.73
N PRO A 117 -8.89 17.52 5.72
CA PRO A 117 -8.55 16.23 5.14
C PRO A 117 -8.15 15.18 6.19
N LYS A 118 -7.35 15.58 7.18
CA LYS A 118 -6.91 14.68 8.26
C LYS A 118 -8.07 14.16 9.11
N GLN A 119 -9.00 15.04 9.52
CA GLN A 119 -10.19 14.63 10.29
C GLN A 119 -11.06 13.66 9.48
N PHE A 120 -11.26 13.94 8.20
CA PHE A 120 -12.05 13.09 7.32
C PHE A 120 -11.44 11.70 7.17
N VAL A 121 -10.14 11.60 6.88
CA VAL A 121 -9.49 10.28 6.73
C VAL A 121 -9.37 9.53 8.05
N ASP A 122 -9.23 10.21 9.20
CA ASP A 122 -9.23 9.56 10.51
C ASP A 122 -10.55 8.83 10.79
N GLU A 123 -11.67 9.46 10.47
CA GLU A 123 -13.00 8.84 10.63
C GLU A 123 -13.18 7.65 9.68
N VAL A 124 -12.90 7.85 8.38
CA VAL A 124 -13.11 6.80 7.37
C VAL A 124 -12.17 5.61 7.61
N ALA A 125 -10.91 5.86 7.91
CA ALA A 125 -9.97 4.80 8.26
C ALA A 125 -10.40 4.04 9.52
N GLY A 126 -10.95 4.74 10.51
CA GLY A 126 -11.53 4.13 11.69
C GLY A 126 -12.72 3.21 11.37
N GLU A 127 -13.61 3.60 10.44
CA GLU A 127 -14.73 2.76 9.98
C GLU A 127 -14.24 1.52 9.21
N ILE A 128 -13.25 1.69 8.34
CA ILE A 128 -12.64 0.58 7.59
C ILE A 128 -12.02 -0.43 8.56
N LYS A 129 -11.24 0.06 9.52
CA LYS A 129 -10.59 -0.79 10.52
C LYS A 129 -11.64 -1.56 11.34
N LYS A 130 -12.69 -0.89 11.83
CA LYS A 130 -13.79 -1.54 12.55
C LYS A 130 -14.46 -2.64 11.72
N THR A 131 -14.64 -2.41 10.41
CA THR A 131 -15.22 -3.40 9.50
C THR A 131 -14.32 -4.62 9.38
N PHE A 132 -13.00 -4.43 9.24
CA PHE A 132 -12.04 -5.54 9.17
C PHE A 132 -11.95 -6.31 10.50
N ASP A 133 -12.00 -5.60 11.62
CA ASP A 133 -12.03 -6.21 12.96
C ASP A 133 -13.34 -7.02 13.16
N LEU A 134 -14.48 -6.53 12.66
CA LEU A 134 -15.76 -7.26 12.68
C LEU A 134 -15.70 -8.57 11.87
N MET A 135 -14.94 -8.61 10.78
CA MET A 135 -14.67 -9.82 10.01
C MET A 135 -13.70 -10.78 10.70
N ASN A 136 -13.25 -10.45 11.93
CA ASN A 136 -12.27 -11.22 12.70
C ASN A 136 -10.97 -11.51 11.92
N THR A 137 -10.51 -10.53 11.12
CA THR A 137 -9.28 -10.66 10.33
C THR A 137 -8.04 -10.60 11.21
N SER A 138 -7.05 -11.42 10.91
CA SER A 138 -5.86 -11.64 11.73
C SER A 138 -4.62 -10.91 11.21
N TYR A 139 -4.80 -9.70 10.64
CA TYR A 139 -3.66 -8.90 10.21
C TYR A 139 -2.75 -8.52 11.38
N ASP A 140 -1.45 -8.53 11.14
CA ASP A 140 -0.43 -8.12 12.11
C ASP A 140 -0.20 -6.62 12.11
N LYS A 141 -0.46 -5.97 10.97
CA LYS A 141 -0.25 -4.54 10.79
C LYS A 141 -1.37 -3.93 9.96
N PHE A 142 -1.98 -2.88 10.51
CA PHE A 142 -2.83 -1.94 9.78
C PHE A 142 -2.03 -0.65 9.57
N ILE A 143 -1.66 -0.36 8.31
CA ILE A 143 -0.88 0.82 7.96
C ILE A 143 -1.79 1.93 7.45
N ARG A 144 -1.48 3.15 7.82
CA ARG A 144 -2.09 4.35 7.27
C ARG A 144 -1.04 5.13 6.50
N THR A 145 -1.36 5.61 5.30
CA THR A 145 -0.37 6.38 4.53
C THR A 145 -0.09 7.76 5.14
N THR A 146 -0.91 8.21 6.10
CA THR A 146 -0.68 9.41 6.92
C THR A 146 0.07 9.14 8.23
N ASP A 147 0.51 7.91 8.50
CA ASP A 147 1.34 7.63 9.67
C ASP A 147 2.74 8.23 9.50
N ASP A 148 3.25 8.93 10.51
CA ASP A 148 4.55 9.59 10.49
C ASP A 148 5.70 8.67 10.09
N TYR A 149 5.70 7.42 10.58
CA TYR A 149 6.75 6.45 10.24
C TYR A 149 6.69 6.05 8.76
N HIS A 150 5.49 5.97 8.17
CA HIS A 150 5.30 5.70 6.75
C HIS A 150 5.83 6.86 5.91
N GLU A 151 5.42 8.08 6.22
CA GLU A 151 5.87 9.29 5.52
C GLU A 151 7.39 9.43 5.56
N LYS A 152 8.00 9.25 6.74
CA LYS A 152 9.47 9.28 6.88
C LYS A 152 10.17 8.22 6.03
N GLN A 153 9.59 7.03 5.91
CA GLN A 153 10.17 5.97 5.09
C GLN A 153 10.03 6.28 3.58
N VAL A 154 8.88 6.79 3.16
CA VAL A 154 8.64 7.24 1.79
C VAL A 154 9.60 8.35 1.41
N GLN A 155 9.79 9.36 2.28
CA GLN A 155 10.73 10.45 2.06
C GLN A 155 12.17 9.95 1.87
N LYS A 156 12.62 8.98 2.67
CA LYS A 156 13.97 8.39 2.52
C LYS A 156 14.16 7.71 1.17
N ILE A 157 13.17 6.92 0.73
CA ILE A 157 13.23 6.22 -0.55
C ILE A 157 13.18 7.22 -1.71
N PHE A 158 12.26 8.18 -1.64
CA PHE A 158 12.14 9.24 -2.63
C PHE A 158 13.45 10.03 -2.78
N LYS A 159 14.01 10.50 -1.65
CA LYS A 159 15.28 11.22 -1.64
C LYS A 159 16.41 10.39 -2.23
N LYS A 160 16.52 9.12 -1.88
CA LYS A 160 17.54 8.22 -2.43
C LYS A 160 17.45 8.13 -3.96
N LEU A 161 16.24 8.00 -4.51
CA LEU A 161 16.03 7.94 -5.95
C LEU A 161 16.25 9.29 -6.64
N TYR A 162 15.88 10.37 -5.97
CA TYR A 162 16.13 11.73 -6.45
C TYR A 162 17.64 12.05 -6.51
N ASP A 163 18.37 11.79 -5.43
CA ASP A 163 19.83 12.00 -5.37
C ASP A 163 20.57 11.15 -6.40
N LYS A 164 20.03 10.00 -6.77
CA LYS A 164 20.56 9.10 -7.80
C LYS A 164 20.24 9.57 -9.23
N GLY A 165 19.41 10.59 -9.39
CA GLY A 165 18.96 11.10 -10.68
C GLY A 165 17.91 10.22 -11.36
N ASP A 166 17.32 9.29 -10.64
CA ASP A 166 16.24 8.45 -11.15
C ASP A 166 14.86 9.14 -11.06
N ILE A 167 14.75 10.12 -10.16
CA ILE A 167 13.61 11.04 -10.08
C ILE A 167 14.07 12.41 -10.53
N TYR A 168 13.25 13.08 -11.34
CA TYR A 168 13.50 14.44 -11.83
C TYR A 168 12.21 15.24 -11.90
N LYS A 169 12.32 16.55 -11.78
CA LYS A 169 11.21 17.48 -11.85
C LYS A 169 10.97 17.92 -13.27
N SER A 170 9.71 17.96 -13.70
CA SER A 170 9.28 18.42 -15.01
C SER A 170 7.82 18.89 -14.96
N GLU A 171 7.35 19.49 -16.04
CA GLU A 171 5.94 19.87 -16.18
C GLU A 171 5.17 18.80 -16.95
N TYR A 172 3.94 18.60 -16.56
CA TYR A 172 2.96 17.81 -17.29
C TYR A 172 1.73 18.63 -17.63
N GLU A 173 1.31 18.52 -18.87
CA GLU A 173 0.10 19.14 -19.38
C GLU A 173 -0.79 18.07 -20.06
N GLY A 174 -2.07 18.07 -19.75
CA GLY A 174 -3.02 17.12 -20.31
C GLY A 174 -4.44 17.38 -19.86
N MET A 175 -5.34 16.49 -20.25
CA MET A 175 -6.75 16.51 -19.86
C MET A 175 -6.94 15.67 -18.60
N TYR A 176 -7.36 16.28 -17.50
CA TYR A 176 -7.48 15.63 -16.20
C TYR A 176 -8.93 15.25 -15.88
N CYS A 177 -9.12 13.99 -15.52
CA CYS A 177 -10.39 13.49 -14.99
C CYS A 177 -10.32 13.39 -13.46
N THR A 178 -10.95 14.31 -12.74
CA THR A 178 -10.95 14.34 -11.27
C THR A 178 -11.55 13.06 -10.64
N PRO A 179 -12.67 12.50 -11.14
CA PRO A 179 -13.21 11.28 -10.55
C PRO A 179 -12.33 10.04 -10.69
N CYS A 180 -11.57 9.93 -11.79
CA CYS A 180 -10.63 8.82 -12.03
C CYS A 180 -9.22 9.15 -11.57
N GLU A 181 -8.96 10.43 -11.19
CA GLU A 181 -7.64 10.95 -10.81
C GLU A 181 -6.55 10.61 -11.84
N SER A 182 -6.92 10.73 -13.13
CA SER A 182 -6.08 10.33 -14.26
C SER A 182 -5.97 11.43 -15.31
N PHE A 183 -4.78 11.53 -15.89
CA PHE A 183 -4.54 12.38 -17.05
C PHE A 183 -4.66 11.59 -18.35
N PHE A 184 -5.18 12.26 -19.35
CA PHE A 184 -5.31 11.74 -20.72
C PHE A 184 -4.74 12.75 -21.71
N THR A 185 -4.22 12.24 -22.81
CA THR A 185 -3.95 13.08 -23.99
C THR A 185 -5.28 13.38 -24.70
N ALA A 186 -5.33 14.44 -25.48
CA ALA A 186 -6.54 14.78 -26.26
C ALA A 186 -7.00 13.62 -27.17
N SER A 187 -6.05 12.84 -27.68
CA SER A 187 -6.34 11.67 -28.53
C SER A 187 -6.88 10.44 -27.79
N GLN A 188 -6.78 10.41 -26.47
CA GLN A 188 -7.31 9.32 -25.64
C GLN A 188 -8.74 9.58 -25.19
N LEU A 189 -9.22 10.83 -25.33
CA LEU A 189 -10.59 11.15 -24.96
C LEU A 189 -11.58 10.57 -25.98
N VAL A 190 -12.73 10.11 -25.48
CA VAL A 190 -13.87 9.68 -26.28
C VAL A 190 -14.91 10.81 -26.24
N ASP A 191 -15.18 11.45 -27.38
CA ASP A 191 -16.07 12.61 -27.47
C ASP A 191 -15.75 13.73 -26.46
N GLY A 192 -14.45 13.98 -26.24
CA GLY A 192 -13.99 14.98 -25.25
C GLY A 192 -14.13 14.56 -23.79
N LYS A 193 -14.48 13.31 -23.52
CA LYS A 193 -14.75 12.77 -22.18
C LYS A 193 -13.72 11.68 -21.81
N CYS A 194 -13.65 11.42 -20.51
CA CYS A 194 -12.82 10.36 -19.94
C CYS A 194 -13.20 8.99 -20.52
N PRO A 195 -12.25 8.21 -21.06
CA PRO A 195 -12.53 6.90 -21.62
C PRO A 195 -12.99 5.88 -20.57
N ASP A 196 -12.59 6.07 -19.29
CA ASP A 196 -12.89 5.12 -18.22
C ASP A 196 -14.25 5.33 -17.58
N CYS A 197 -14.67 6.60 -17.39
CA CYS A 197 -15.89 6.90 -16.65
C CYS A 197 -16.92 7.76 -17.42
N GLY A 198 -16.59 8.20 -18.64
CA GLY A 198 -17.46 9.01 -19.49
C GLY A 198 -17.71 10.45 -19.02
N ARG A 199 -17.04 10.93 -17.98
CA ARG A 199 -17.21 12.29 -17.43
C ARG A 199 -16.29 13.28 -18.15
N PRO A 200 -16.65 14.60 -18.14
CA PRO A 200 -15.79 15.62 -18.71
C PRO A 200 -14.40 15.65 -18.07
N CYS A 201 -13.38 15.87 -18.89
CA CYS A 201 -12.02 16.16 -18.43
C CYS A 201 -11.73 17.65 -18.56
N THR A 202 -10.92 18.19 -17.68
CA THR A 202 -10.50 19.59 -17.69
C THR A 202 -9.03 19.69 -18.05
N PRO A 203 -8.60 20.72 -18.84
CA PRO A 203 -7.18 20.97 -19.03
C PRO A 203 -6.51 21.21 -17.70
N ALA A 204 -5.38 20.56 -17.49
CA ALA A 204 -4.57 20.78 -16.30
C ALA A 204 -3.09 20.75 -16.68
N LYS A 205 -2.35 21.67 -16.07
CA LYS A 205 -0.88 21.75 -16.15
C LYS A 205 -0.35 21.78 -14.74
N GLU A 206 0.58 20.88 -14.45
CA GLU A 206 1.20 20.84 -13.13
C GLU A 206 2.69 20.50 -13.22
N GLU A 207 3.45 21.05 -12.29
CA GLU A 207 4.81 20.65 -12.05
C GLU A 207 4.78 19.31 -11.26
N ALA A 208 5.46 18.31 -11.77
CA ALA A 208 5.44 16.96 -11.20
C ALA A 208 6.82 16.32 -11.20
N TYR A 209 7.00 15.34 -10.32
CA TYR A 209 8.19 14.51 -10.32
C TYR A 209 7.97 13.29 -11.20
N PHE A 210 8.96 12.97 -12.02
CA PHE A 210 8.97 11.83 -12.95
C PHE A 210 10.04 10.84 -12.52
N PHE A 211 9.72 9.55 -12.68
CA PHE A 211 10.66 8.46 -12.41
C PHE A 211 11.11 7.80 -13.71
N ARG A 212 12.42 7.58 -13.86
CA ARG A 212 13.03 6.95 -15.05
C ARG A 212 12.84 5.43 -15.04
N MET A 213 11.60 4.96 -15.14
CA MET A 213 11.27 3.54 -15.08
C MET A 213 11.97 2.70 -16.15
N SER A 214 12.11 3.22 -17.38
CA SER A 214 12.77 2.52 -18.49
C SER A 214 14.20 2.08 -18.16
N LYS A 215 14.89 2.81 -17.29
CA LYS A 215 16.24 2.46 -16.81
C LYS A 215 16.28 1.12 -16.04
N TYR A 216 15.14 0.67 -15.54
CA TYR A 216 15.01 -0.52 -14.70
C TYR A 216 14.41 -1.72 -15.42
N ALA A 217 13.87 -1.54 -16.64
CA ALA A 217 13.14 -2.58 -17.37
C ALA A 217 13.94 -3.88 -17.51
N ASP A 218 15.13 -3.80 -18.09
CA ASP A 218 15.97 -4.99 -18.33
C ASP A 218 16.38 -5.68 -17.03
N LYS A 219 16.69 -4.89 -15.99
CA LYS A 219 17.04 -5.43 -14.67
C LYS A 219 15.88 -6.17 -14.01
N LEU A 220 14.67 -5.66 -14.16
CA LEU A 220 13.46 -6.30 -13.63
C LEU A 220 13.16 -7.59 -14.37
N ILE A 221 13.29 -7.59 -15.70
CA ILE A 221 13.10 -8.79 -16.54
C ILE A 221 14.12 -9.87 -16.16
N SER A 222 15.40 -9.50 -16.06
CA SER A 222 16.45 -10.44 -15.63
C SER A 222 16.16 -11.01 -14.24
N TYR A 223 15.81 -10.15 -13.29
CA TYR A 223 15.50 -10.58 -11.92
C TYR A 223 14.33 -11.56 -11.87
N ILE A 224 13.25 -11.30 -12.60
CA ILE A 224 12.08 -12.20 -12.67
C ILE A 224 12.47 -13.55 -13.27
N ASN A 225 13.29 -13.55 -14.33
CA ASN A 225 13.74 -14.78 -14.97
C ASN A 225 14.70 -15.61 -14.08
N GLU A 226 15.49 -14.96 -13.25
CA GLU A 226 16.43 -15.60 -12.33
C GLU A 226 15.76 -16.08 -11.03
N HIS A 227 14.57 -15.58 -10.70
CA HIS A 227 13.81 -15.89 -9.48
C HIS A 227 12.35 -16.25 -9.83
N PRO A 228 12.12 -17.42 -10.43
CA PRO A 228 10.80 -17.83 -10.91
C PRO A 228 9.80 -18.23 -9.81
N ASP A 229 10.26 -18.38 -8.53
CA ASP A 229 9.47 -18.84 -7.38
C ASP A 229 8.96 -17.69 -6.50
#